data_cf8f40828b6c6fc9280ff420ae09c432
#
_entry.id   cf8f40828b6c6fc9280ff420ae09c432
#
_cell.length_a   1.000
_cell.length_b   1.000
_cell.length_c   1.000
_cell.angle_alpha   90.00
_cell.angle_beta   90.00
_cell.angle_gamma   90.00
#
_symmetry.space_group_name_H-M   'P 1'
#
loop_
_entity.id
_entity.type
_entity.pdbx_description
1 polymer ?
#
loop_
_entity_poly.entity_id
_entity_poly.type
_entity_poly.pdbx_seq_one_letter_code
_entity_poly.pdbx_strand_id
1 'polypeptide(L)'
;MMKYRIALMMAAIFMLGFMPVADASAEEDTTMTKEQLMQKRMDYYIQHENILLPWYYLAAVDQFERNIQEVRKDIPKRESVIAIQFSDEFWSGILNPAGNDTSPISIAYFNGSGMDGNGDGEADRSDDADVLFSLANYLRQYGYGEDNFKLALWDYYKNEISVNQILVIAKLYEKFGTINLDDHTFPLSTHADYSYRGTWGANRGWGGRRIHEGTDIFAPYNTPVYSASYGVIEVMGWNQFGGWRVGIRDNHNSYHYYAHLAYFQKGLKEGDIVEAGQIIGYVGSTGYGKEGTAGKFPPHLHYGIYKFNGRTEWAFDPYPALARWEKEAKQRKQ
;
A
#
# COMPACT_ATOMS: atom_id res chain seq x y z
N MET A 1 -62.64 67.43 54.48
CA MET A 1 -61.87 66.43 55.25
C MET A 1 -61.60 65.23 54.34
N MET A 2 -60.42 65.15 53.86
CA MET A 2 -59.99 64.25 52.79
C MET A 2 -59.32 63.01 53.40
N LYS A 3 -59.86 61.83 53.13
CA LYS A 3 -59.31 60.55 53.60
C LYS A 3 -58.41 59.95 52.54
N TYR A 4 -57.13 59.89 52.78
CA TYR A 4 -56.16 59.22 51.92
C TYR A 4 -56.25 57.68 52.11
N ARG A 5 -56.45 56.99 51.03
CA ARG A 5 -56.31 55.52 50.98
C ARG A 5 -54.89 55.22 50.46
N ILE A 6 -54.11 54.50 51.27
CA ILE A 6 -52.79 53.97 50.94
C ILE A 6 -53.04 52.64 50.24
N ALA A 7 -52.60 52.53 49.03
CA ALA A 7 -52.58 51.26 48.27
C ALA A 7 -51.21 50.54 48.49
N LEU A 8 -51.30 49.38 49.04
CA LEU A 8 -50.13 48.52 49.20
C LEU A 8 -49.81 47.82 47.84
N MET A 9 -48.66 48.09 47.27
CA MET A 9 -48.15 47.47 46.08
C MET A 9 -47.31 46.26 46.47
N MET A 10 -47.81 45.03 46.23
CA MET A 10 -47.06 43.82 46.37
C MET A 10 -46.09 43.68 45.17
N ALA A 11 -44.78 43.70 45.44
CA ALA A 11 -43.77 43.38 44.47
C ALA A 11 -43.64 41.88 44.38
N ALA A 12 -44.04 41.30 43.25
CA ALA A 12 -43.74 39.89 42.89
C ALA A 12 -42.32 39.81 42.41
N ILE A 13 -41.44 39.16 43.19
CA ILE A 13 -40.09 38.84 42.77
C ILE A 13 -40.17 37.62 41.84
N PHE A 14 -39.91 37.82 40.54
CA PHE A 14 -39.71 36.77 39.59
C PHE A 14 -38.27 36.19 39.80
N MET A 15 -38.16 35.01 40.41
CA MET A 15 -36.95 34.22 40.36
C MET A 15 -36.80 33.63 38.95
N LEU A 16 -35.98 34.25 38.12
CA LEU A 16 -35.46 33.62 36.93
C LEU A 16 -34.49 32.52 37.36
N GLY A 17 -34.95 31.27 37.27
CA GLY A 17 -34.09 30.11 37.43
C GLY A 17 -33.09 30.09 36.25
N PHE A 18 -31.81 30.26 36.56
CA PHE A 18 -30.70 29.91 35.66
C PHE A 18 -30.76 28.42 35.44
N MET A 19 -31.26 28.00 34.27
CA MET A 19 -30.96 26.65 33.76
C MET A 19 -29.52 26.68 33.23
N PRO A 20 -28.65 25.77 33.62
CA PRO A 20 -27.36 25.63 32.98
C PRO A 20 -27.63 25.20 31.52
N VAL A 21 -27.19 25.99 30.57
CA VAL A 21 -27.05 25.60 29.19
C VAL A 21 -26.02 24.48 29.20
N ALA A 22 -26.46 23.27 28.92
CA ALA A 22 -25.56 22.16 28.69
C ALA A 22 -24.74 22.52 27.44
N ASP A 23 -23.46 22.74 27.63
CA ASP A 23 -22.47 22.91 26.58
C ASP A 23 -22.33 21.58 25.90
N ALA A 24 -23.15 21.34 24.87
CA ALA A 24 -23.07 20.18 24.01
C ALA A 24 -22.13 20.52 22.82
N SER A 25 -20.88 20.83 23.14
CA SER A 25 -19.78 20.68 22.22
C SER A 25 -19.03 19.40 22.57
N ALA A 26 -19.69 18.25 22.40
CA ALA A 26 -18.96 17.05 22.05
C ALA A 26 -18.44 17.33 20.62
N GLU A 27 -17.18 17.73 20.50
CA GLU A 27 -16.42 17.52 19.28
C GLU A 27 -16.54 16.02 18.99
N GLU A 28 -17.40 15.66 18.03
CA GLU A 28 -17.28 14.36 17.37
C GLU A 28 -15.88 14.34 16.78
N ASP A 29 -14.99 13.58 17.42
CA ASP A 29 -13.72 13.14 16.83
C ASP A 29 -14.09 12.24 15.64
N THR A 30 -14.43 12.89 14.53
CA THR A 30 -14.79 12.26 13.26
C THR A 30 -13.52 11.79 12.60
N THR A 31 -12.92 10.72 13.14
CA THR A 31 -11.92 9.93 12.41
C THR A 31 -12.59 9.43 11.14
N MET A 32 -12.09 9.90 9.98
CA MET A 32 -12.57 9.47 8.66
C MET A 32 -12.55 7.95 8.57
N THR A 33 -13.63 7.35 8.02
CA THR A 33 -13.61 5.92 7.69
C THR A 33 -12.54 5.64 6.64
N LYS A 34 -12.16 4.36 6.50
CA LYS A 34 -11.20 3.91 5.48
C LYS A 34 -11.68 4.34 4.08
N GLU A 35 -12.96 4.17 3.79
CA GLU A 35 -13.58 4.52 2.52
C GLU A 35 -13.53 6.04 2.25
N GLN A 36 -13.83 6.85 3.26
CA GLN A 36 -13.75 8.31 3.17
C GLN A 36 -12.30 8.77 2.92
N LEU A 37 -11.33 8.16 3.61
CA LEU A 37 -9.91 8.46 3.39
C LEU A 37 -9.47 8.08 1.97
N MET A 38 -9.88 6.91 1.48
CA MET A 38 -9.58 6.48 0.12
C MET A 38 -10.21 7.40 -0.93
N GLN A 39 -11.46 7.81 -0.72
CA GLN A 39 -12.11 8.78 -1.61
C GLN A 39 -11.37 10.12 -1.62
N LYS A 40 -11.02 10.65 -0.45
CA LYS A 40 -10.26 11.89 -0.34
C LYS A 40 -8.90 11.81 -1.05
N ARG A 41 -8.20 10.68 -0.96
CA ARG A 41 -6.96 10.44 -1.71
C ARG A 41 -7.21 10.48 -3.22
N MET A 42 -8.24 9.76 -3.70
CA MET A 42 -8.61 9.77 -5.12
C MET A 42 -8.91 11.17 -5.62
N ASP A 43 -9.66 11.98 -4.85
CA ASP A 43 -10.00 13.36 -5.21
C ASP A 43 -8.72 14.21 -5.40
N TYR A 44 -7.74 14.07 -4.51
CA TYR A 44 -6.43 14.72 -4.64
C TYR A 44 -5.69 14.30 -5.92
N TYR A 45 -5.64 13.02 -6.25
CA TYR A 45 -4.94 12.55 -7.46
C TYR A 45 -5.62 13.03 -8.73
N ILE A 46 -6.95 12.95 -8.80
CA ILE A 46 -7.75 13.40 -9.95
C ILE A 46 -7.63 14.92 -10.13
N GLN A 47 -7.61 15.70 -9.05
CA GLN A 47 -7.43 17.13 -9.13
C GLN A 47 -6.11 17.54 -9.82
N HIS A 48 -5.07 16.73 -9.69
CA HIS A 48 -3.74 17.01 -10.22
C HIS A 48 -3.41 16.24 -11.51
N GLU A 49 -4.33 15.38 -12.00
CA GLU A 49 -4.12 14.67 -13.25
C GLU A 49 -4.24 15.58 -14.47
N ASN A 50 -3.62 15.17 -15.55
CA ASN A 50 -3.83 15.70 -16.90
C ASN A 50 -3.34 14.69 -17.95
N ILE A 51 -3.42 15.07 -19.25
CA ILE A 51 -3.02 14.19 -20.35
C ILE A 51 -1.54 13.74 -20.29
N LEU A 52 -0.67 14.51 -19.63
CA LEU A 52 0.75 14.16 -19.47
C LEU A 52 1.02 13.35 -18.22
N LEU A 53 0.12 13.42 -17.21
CA LEU A 53 0.29 12.78 -15.92
C LEU A 53 -1.07 12.23 -15.45
N PRO A 54 -1.43 11.01 -15.82
CA PRO A 54 -2.60 10.32 -15.30
C PRO A 54 -2.54 10.13 -13.77
N TRP A 55 -3.69 10.14 -13.11
CA TRP A 55 -3.83 10.07 -11.66
C TRP A 55 -3.11 8.87 -11.02
N TYR A 56 -3.08 7.72 -11.70
CA TYR A 56 -2.50 6.49 -11.19
C TYR A 56 -0.98 6.56 -10.98
N TYR A 57 -0.27 7.46 -11.64
CA TYR A 57 1.14 7.71 -11.37
C TYR A 57 1.34 8.41 -10.02
N LEU A 58 0.52 9.43 -9.72
CA LEU A 58 0.55 10.11 -8.43
C LEU A 58 0.18 9.17 -7.29
N ALA A 59 -0.90 8.41 -7.48
CA ALA A 59 -1.37 7.42 -6.54
C ALA A 59 -0.33 6.32 -6.27
N ALA A 60 0.43 5.91 -7.29
CA ALA A 60 1.45 4.89 -7.16
C ALA A 60 2.64 5.36 -6.31
N VAL A 61 3.08 6.60 -6.50
CA VAL A 61 4.15 7.20 -5.67
C VAL A 61 3.68 7.32 -4.22
N ASP A 62 2.46 7.84 -3.98
CA ASP A 62 1.92 7.96 -2.63
C ASP A 62 1.78 6.60 -1.93
N GLN A 63 1.28 5.59 -2.64
CA GLN A 63 1.16 4.25 -2.08
C GLN A 63 2.52 3.63 -1.76
N PHE A 64 3.52 3.82 -2.62
CA PHE A 64 4.88 3.36 -2.37
C PHE A 64 5.47 4.01 -1.11
N GLU A 65 5.37 5.34 -0.97
CA GLU A 65 5.84 6.06 0.22
C GLU A 65 5.14 5.57 1.49
N ARG A 66 3.84 5.35 1.44
CA ARG A 66 3.05 4.77 2.53
C ARG A 66 3.56 3.38 2.91
N ASN A 67 3.80 2.52 1.94
CA ASN A 67 4.33 1.18 2.15
C ASN A 67 5.71 1.20 2.84
N ILE A 68 6.58 2.13 2.43
CA ILE A 68 7.90 2.29 3.05
C ILE A 68 7.79 2.79 4.49
N GLN A 69 6.93 3.76 4.75
CA GLN A 69 6.70 4.28 6.11
C GLN A 69 6.08 3.25 7.05
N GLU A 70 5.30 2.29 6.55
CA GLU A 70 4.75 1.21 7.37
C GLU A 70 5.82 0.24 7.88
N VAL A 71 6.84 -0.04 7.08
CA VAL A 71 7.86 -1.03 7.40
C VAL A 71 9.11 -0.42 8.04
N ARG A 72 9.36 0.88 7.85
CA ARG A 72 10.49 1.61 8.43
C ARG A 72 10.09 2.34 9.70
N LYS A 73 10.69 1.94 10.81
CA LYS A 73 10.48 2.60 12.12
C LYS A 73 11.48 3.72 12.39
N ASP A 74 12.48 3.85 11.55
CA ASP A 74 13.56 4.84 11.66
C ASP A 74 13.27 6.16 10.91
N ILE A 75 12.15 6.22 10.19
CA ILE A 75 11.65 7.44 9.55
C ILE A 75 10.31 7.85 10.16
N PRO A 76 10.04 9.16 10.30
CA PRO A 76 8.74 9.63 10.79
C PRO A 76 7.64 9.23 9.80
N LYS A 77 6.49 8.83 10.30
CA LYS A 77 5.30 8.70 9.48
C LYS A 77 4.68 10.07 9.27
N ARG A 78 4.23 10.31 8.05
CA ARG A 78 3.40 11.48 7.78
C ARG A 78 1.95 11.17 8.16
N GLU A 79 1.44 11.84 9.18
CA GLU A 79 0.04 11.73 9.62
C GLU A 79 -0.83 12.69 8.80
N SER A 80 -0.99 12.38 7.50
CA SER A 80 -1.78 13.17 6.57
C SER A 80 -2.44 12.25 5.53
N VAL A 81 -3.30 12.84 4.67
CA VAL A 81 -3.99 12.08 3.61
C VAL A 81 -2.99 11.56 2.58
N ILE A 82 -1.99 12.37 2.25
CA ILE A 82 -0.90 12.03 1.32
C ILE A 82 0.34 11.63 2.12
N ALA A 83 0.98 10.50 1.78
CA ALA A 83 2.13 9.97 2.49
C ALA A 83 3.49 10.47 1.96
N ILE A 84 3.50 11.15 0.81
CA ILE A 84 4.72 11.63 0.16
C ILE A 84 5.47 12.59 1.07
N GLN A 85 6.77 12.36 1.24
CA GLN A 85 7.68 13.22 1.99
C GLN A 85 8.88 13.60 1.13
N PHE A 86 9.20 14.88 1.07
CA PHE A 86 10.35 15.39 0.35
C PHE A 86 11.51 15.72 1.29
N SER A 87 12.74 15.52 0.84
CA SER A 87 13.92 16.02 1.55
C SER A 87 14.00 17.54 1.46
N ASP A 88 14.80 18.13 2.37
CA ASP A 88 15.06 19.57 2.36
C ASP A 88 15.69 20.00 1.02
N GLU A 89 16.61 19.19 0.50
CA GLU A 89 17.30 19.48 -0.75
C GLU A 89 16.34 19.46 -1.94
N PHE A 90 15.42 18.50 -1.98
CA PHE A 90 14.44 18.45 -3.06
C PHE A 90 13.44 19.59 -2.96
N TRP A 91 12.93 19.86 -1.75
CA TRP A 91 11.90 20.88 -1.54
C TRP A 91 12.43 22.29 -1.74
N SER A 92 13.43 22.67 -0.94
CA SER A 92 13.92 24.03 -0.85
C SER A 92 15.12 24.35 -1.78
N GLY A 93 15.75 23.32 -2.34
CA GLY A 93 16.97 23.42 -3.14
C GLY A 93 18.24 23.19 -2.32
N ILE A 94 19.23 22.51 -2.93
CA ILE A 94 20.46 22.05 -2.26
C ILE A 94 21.32 23.18 -1.68
N LEU A 95 21.23 24.39 -2.23
CA LEU A 95 21.98 25.57 -1.77
C LEU A 95 21.15 26.50 -0.88
N ASN A 96 19.89 26.16 -0.61
CA ASN A 96 19.05 26.96 0.28
C ASN A 96 19.47 26.77 1.73
N PRO A 97 19.83 27.82 2.46
CA PRO A 97 20.21 27.73 3.87
C PRO A 97 19.01 27.40 4.80
N ALA A 98 17.78 27.60 4.31
CA ALA A 98 16.53 27.32 5.04
C ALA A 98 15.89 26.04 4.49
N GLY A 99 16.17 24.88 5.10
CA GLY A 99 15.58 23.61 4.68
C GLY A 99 14.03 23.54 4.77
N ASN A 100 13.43 24.39 5.62
CA ASN A 100 11.96 24.56 5.77
C ASN A 100 11.44 25.84 5.10
N ASP A 101 12.06 26.25 4.02
CA ASP A 101 11.61 27.45 3.30
C ASP A 101 10.19 27.23 2.75
N THR A 102 9.30 28.17 3.04
CA THR A 102 7.91 28.18 2.54
C THR A 102 7.67 29.27 1.49
N SER A 103 8.69 30.09 1.19
CA SER A 103 8.56 31.13 0.17
C SER A 103 8.74 30.55 -1.24
N PRO A 104 7.69 30.52 -2.10
CA PRO A 104 7.83 30.01 -3.46
C PRO A 104 8.92 30.72 -4.28
N ILE A 105 9.12 32.00 -4.05
CA ILE A 105 10.16 32.81 -4.73
C ILE A 105 11.56 32.37 -4.29
N SER A 106 11.76 32.18 -2.99
CA SER A 106 13.04 31.72 -2.44
C SER A 106 13.38 30.30 -2.88
N ILE A 107 12.41 29.39 -2.78
CA ILE A 107 12.55 28.01 -3.25
C ILE A 107 12.95 27.98 -4.73
N ALA A 108 12.25 28.73 -5.59
CA ALA A 108 12.58 28.81 -7.01
C ALA A 108 13.99 29.40 -7.27
N TYR A 109 14.40 30.40 -6.48
CA TYR A 109 15.75 31.00 -6.58
C TYR A 109 16.87 29.99 -6.32
N PHE A 110 16.65 29.07 -5.37
CA PHE A 110 17.58 28.00 -5.03
C PHE A 110 17.35 26.70 -5.80
N ASN A 111 16.54 26.72 -6.86
CA ASN A 111 16.18 25.54 -7.68
C ASN A 111 15.53 24.40 -6.87
N GLY A 112 14.79 24.71 -5.83
CA GLY A 112 13.93 23.76 -5.15
C GLY A 112 12.69 23.40 -5.98
N SER A 113 12.05 22.28 -5.65
CA SER A 113 10.86 21.77 -6.34
C SER A 113 9.55 22.05 -5.59
N GLY A 114 9.63 22.62 -4.37
CA GLY A 114 8.44 22.97 -3.56
C GLY A 114 7.63 24.07 -4.22
N MET A 115 6.32 23.90 -4.28
CA MET A 115 5.37 24.82 -4.92
C MET A 115 4.13 25.02 -4.06
N ASP A 116 3.55 26.20 -4.13
CA ASP A 116 2.23 26.53 -3.60
C ASP A 116 1.15 25.87 -4.50
N GLY A 117 0.52 24.81 -4.02
CA GLY A 117 -0.49 24.04 -4.74
C GLY A 117 -1.92 24.41 -4.35
N ASN A 118 -2.12 25.00 -3.17
CA ASN A 118 -3.42 25.43 -2.66
C ASN A 118 -3.72 26.91 -2.92
N GLY A 119 -2.70 27.72 -3.29
CA GLY A 119 -2.83 29.12 -3.67
C GLY A 119 -2.87 30.08 -2.46
N ASP A 120 -2.35 29.68 -1.30
CA ASP A 120 -2.33 30.53 -0.10
C ASP A 120 -1.10 31.46 -0.03
N GLY A 121 -0.15 31.31 -0.95
CA GLY A 121 1.07 32.09 -1.07
C GLY A 121 2.29 31.47 -0.42
N GLU A 122 2.16 30.31 0.19
CA GLU A 122 3.23 29.54 0.80
C GLU A 122 3.38 28.16 0.11
N ALA A 123 4.56 27.60 0.13
CA ALA A 123 4.83 26.22 -0.27
C ALA A 123 5.16 25.41 0.98
N ASP A 124 4.17 24.76 1.57
CA ASP A 124 4.32 24.03 2.84
C ASP A 124 4.41 22.52 2.62
N ARG A 125 5.51 21.90 3.02
CA ARG A 125 5.68 20.44 2.97
C ARG A 125 4.69 19.66 3.86
N SER A 126 4.02 20.29 4.80
CA SER A 126 2.98 19.68 5.61
C SER A 126 1.61 19.72 4.94
N ASP A 127 1.38 20.60 3.98
CA ASP A 127 0.15 20.66 3.19
C ASP A 127 0.11 19.59 2.09
N ASP A 128 -1.00 18.87 1.99
CA ASP A 128 -1.18 17.78 1.03
C ASP A 128 -1.30 18.24 -0.42
N ALA A 129 -1.92 19.41 -0.64
CA ALA A 129 -2.07 19.97 -1.98
C ALA A 129 -0.73 20.46 -2.53
N ASP A 130 0.07 21.14 -1.69
CA ASP A 130 1.39 21.63 -2.08
C ASP A 130 2.34 20.49 -2.41
N VAL A 131 2.34 19.46 -1.56
CA VAL A 131 3.16 18.25 -1.76
C VAL A 131 2.79 17.55 -3.06
N LEU A 132 1.50 17.34 -3.31
CA LEU A 132 1.06 16.62 -4.50
C LEU A 132 1.23 17.46 -5.78
N PHE A 133 1.00 18.76 -5.70
CA PHE A 133 1.24 19.69 -6.81
C PHE A 133 2.73 19.75 -7.18
N SER A 134 3.61 19.80 -6.17
CA SER A 134 5.07 19.77 -6.38
C SER A 134 5.51 18.47 -7.04
N LEU A 135 5.02 17.31 -6.59
CA LEU A 135 5.30 16.03 -7.24
C LEU A 135 4.79 16.01 -8.69
N ALA A 136 3.53 16.43 -8.90
CA ALA A 136 2.94 16.45 -10.23
C ALA A 136 3.75 17.31 -11.19
N ASN A 137 4.20 18.48 -10.72
CA ASN A 137 5.01 19.38 -11.53
C ASN A 137 6.40 18.80 -11.84
N TYR A 138 7.03 18.16 -10.86
CA TYR A 138 8.30 17.45 -11.06
C TYR A 138 8.17 16.35 -12.11
N LEU A 139 7.17 15.49 -12.02
CA LEU A 139 6.97 14.38 -12.95
C LEU A 139 6.69 14.88 -14.39
N ARG A 140 5.90 15.95 -14.55
CA ARG A 140 5.58 16.54 -15.84
C ARG A 140 6.78 17.05 -16.63
N GLN A 141 7.86 17.43 -15.96
CA GLN A 141 9.09 17.94 -16.61
C GLN A 141 9.76 16.87 -17.49
N TYR A 142 9.53 15.58 -17.21
CA TYR A 142 10.07 14.46 -17.99
C TYR A 142 9.22 14.11 -19.22
N GLY A 143 8.00 14.62 -19.32
CA GLY A 143 7.12 14.40 -20.45
C GLY A 143 6.10 13.27 -20.22
N TYR A 144 5.56 12.75 -21.33
CA TYR A 144 4.45 11.79 -21.32
C TYR A 144 4.93 10.34 -21.42
N GLY A 145 4.18 9.43 -20.78
CA GLY A 145 4.30 7.97 -20.95
C GLY A 145 5.17 7.30 -19.87
N GLU A 146 5.08 5.96 -19.85
CA GLU A 146 5.71 5.13 -18.84
C GLU A 146 7.23 5.27 -18.77
N ASP A 147 7.91 5.36 -19.95
CA ASP A 147 9.37 5.50 -20.00
C ASP A 147 9.83 6.82 -19.36
N ASN A 148 9.13 7.91 -19.61
CA ASN A 148 9.44 9.21 -19.01
C ASN A 148 9.10 9.25 -17.52
N PHE A 149 8.01 8.63 -17.13
CA PHE A 149 7.70 8.44 -15.71
C PHE A 149 8.78 7.61 -15.00
N LYS A 150 9.23 6.52 -15.61
CA LYS A 150 10.34 5.70 -15.12
C LYS A 150 11.64 6.50 -14.97
N LEU A 151 11.96 7.37 -15.93
CA LEU A 151 13.12 8.26 -15.85
C LEU A 151 13.01 9.24 -14.67
N ALA A 152 11.84 9.87 -14.47
CA ALA A 152 11.59 10.76 -13.36
C ALA A 152 11.75 10.05 -12.01
N LEU A 153 11.19 8.86 -11.87
CA LEU A 153 11.32 8.03 -10.68
C LEU A 153 12.78 7.63 -10.43
N TRP A 154 13.51 7.25 -11.49
CA TRP A 154 14.93 6.91 -11.37
C TRP A 154 15.74 8.10 -10.90
N ASP A 155 15.45 9.28 -11.45
CA ASP A 155 16.17 10.49 -11.05
C ASP A 155 15.90 10.89 -9.60
N TYR A 156 14.71 10.61 -9.09
CA TYR A 156 14.34 10.87 -7.70
C TYR A 156 14.85 9.80 -6.72
N TYR A 157 14.53 8.52 -6.96
CA TYR A 157 14.79 7.44 -6.01
C TYR A 157 16.19 6.84 -6.11
N LYS A 158 16.87 6.90 -7.28
CA LYS A 158 18.17 6.28 -7.58
C LYS A 158 18.22 4.79 -7.15
N ASN A 159 17.09 4.11 -7.19
CA ASN A 159 16.93 2.73 -6.73
C ASN A 159 15.98 1.95 -7.64
N GLU A 160 16.50 0.90 -8.29
CA GLU A 160 15.76 0.11 -9.26
C GLU A 160 14.53 -0.60 -8.67
N ILE A 161 14.65 -1.13 -7.44
CA ILE A 161 13.54 -1.85 -6.79
C ILE A 161 12.40 -0.88 -6.48
N SER A 162 12.72 0.32 -5.99
CA SER A 162 11.72 1.37 -5.73
C SER A 162 10.98 1.76 -7.01
N VAL A 163 11.72 2.01 -8.09
CA VAL A 163 11.14 2.35 -9.39
C VAL A 163 10.23 1.25 -9.90
N ASN A 164 10.68 -0.01 -9.88
CA ASN A 164 9.90 -1.15 -10.36
C ASN A 164 8.63 -1.35 -9.53
N GLN A 165 8.68 -1.20 -8.22
CA GLN A 165 7.50 -1.30 -7.36
C GLN A 165 6.48 -0.19 -7.66
N ILE A 166 6.90 1.06 -7.85
CA ILE A 166 6.01 2.15 -8.21
C ILE A 166 5.35 1.88 -9.57
N LEU A 167 6.10 1.37 -10.55
CA LEU A 167 5.54 1.00 -11.86
C LEU A 167 4.52 -0.15 -11.76
N VAL A 168 4.76 -1.14 -10.90
CA VAL A 168 3.80 -2.22 -10.63
C VAL A 168 2.51 -1.65 -10.04
N ILE A 169 2.61 -0.76 -9.04
CA ILE A 169 1.44 -0.14 -8.41
C ILE A 169 0.67 0.70 -9.45
N ALA A 170 1.37 1.51 -10.25
CA ALA A 170 0.75 2.31 -11.30
C ALA A 170 -0.02 1.45 -12.31
N LYS A 171 0.60 0.35 -12.78
CA LYS A 171 -0.01 -0.62 -13.70
C LYS A 171 -1.28 -1.26 -13.12
N LEU A 172 -1.28 -1.58 -11.82
CA LEU A 172 -2.46 -2.12 -11.14
C LEU A 172 -3.58 -1.09 -11.06
N TYR A 173 -3.27 0.15 -10.66
CA TYR A 173 -4.25 1.22 -10.56
C TYR A 173 -4.83 1.65 -11.90
N GLU A 174 -4.00 1.71 -12.95
CA GLU A 174 -4.46 1.92 -14.33
C GLU A 174 -5.44 0.82 -14.77
N LYS A 175 -5.08 -0.45 -14.52
CA LYS A 175 -5.88 -1.61 -14.94
C LYS A 175 -7.24 -1.67 -14.26
N PHE A 176 -7.28 -1.42 -12.95
CA PHE A 176 -8.51 -1.60 -12.16
C PHE A 176 -9.29 -0.30 -11.93
N GLY A 177 -8.71 0.86 -12.24
CA GLY A 177 -9.39 2.15 -12.08
C GLY A 177 -9.67 2.54 -10.62
N THR A 178 -8.98 1.94 -9.66
CA THR A 178 -9.17 2.15 -8.22
C THR A 178 -7.87 1.94 -7.45
N ILE A 179 -7.75 2.62 -6.29
CA ILE A 179 -6.68 2.38 -5.32
C ILE A 179 -7.05 1.28 -4.30
N ASN A 180 -8.30 0.82 -4.29
CA ASN A 180 -8.78 -0.21 -3.38
C ASN A 180 -8.55 -1.61 -3.97
N LEU A 181 -7.36 -2.16 -3.73
CA LEU A 181 -6.95 -3.51 -4.14
C LEU A 181 -6.54 -4.33 -2.91
N ASP A 182 -7.28 -4.16 -1.80
CA ASP A 182 -6.94 -4.74 -0.49
C ASP A 182 -7.44 -6.19 -0.32
N ASP A 183 -8.21 -6.71 -1.26
CA ASP A 183 -8.76 -8.06 -1.16
C ASP A 183 -7.65 -9.12 -1.25
N HIS A 184 -7.73 -10.05 -0.30
CA HIS A 184 -6.86 -11.22 -0.25
C HIS A 184 -7.68 -12.51 -0.19
N THR A 185 -7.06 -13.60 -0.61
CA THR A 185 -7.64 -14.93 -0.50
C THR A 185 -6.62 -15.97 -0.07
N PHE A 186 -7.10 -17.06 0.54
CA PHE A 186 -6.26 -18.22 0.82
C PHE A 186 -5.84 -18.89 -0.49
N PRO A 187 -4.56 -19.26 -0.67
CA PRO A 187 -4.03 -19.69 -1.97
C PRO A 187 -4.51 -21.05 -2.46
N LEU A 188 -5.31 -21.77 -1.68
CA LEU A 188 -5.99 -23.01 -2.09
C LEU A 188 -7.51 -22.89 -1.84
N SER A 189 -8.30 -23.73 -2.51
CA SER A 189 -9.73 -23.83 -2.17
C SER A 189 -9.91 -24.34 -0.74
N THR A 190 -10.72 -23.66 0.07
CA THR A 190 -11.07 -24.13 1.42
C THR A 190 -11.89 -25.42 1.45
N HIS A 191 -12.31 -25.94 0.28
CA HIS A 191 -12.95 -27.26 0.11
C HIS A 191 -11.97 -28.34 -0.34
N ALA A 192 -10.72 -27.98 -0.67
CA ALA A 192 -9.71 -28.97 -0.98
C ALA A 192 -9.28 -29.72 0.29
N ASP A 193 -8.73 -30.92 0.10
CA ASP A 193 -8.04 -31.62 1.17
C ASP A 193 -6.63 -31.01 1.31
N TYR A 194 -6.40 -30.28 2.40
CA TYR A 194 -5.10 -29.66 2.67
C TYR A 194 -4.82 -29.62 4.17
N SER A 195 -3.55 -29.51 4.50
CA SER A 195 -3.08 -29.29 5.87
C SER A 195 -1.84 -28.40 5.87
N TYR A 196 -1.74 -27.54 6.88
CA TYR A 196 -0.53 -26.73 7.09
C TYR A 196 -0.36 -26.37 8.56
N ARG A 197 0.86 -25.97 8.90
CA ARG A 197 1.23 -25.44 10.22
C ARG A 197 2.34 -24.41 10.06
N GLY A 198 2.60 -23.60 11.07
CA GLY A 198 3.73 -22.68 11.08
C GLY A 198 5.05 -23.47 10.95
N THR A 199 5.72 -23.29 9.84
CA THR A 199 7.03 -23.92 9.53
C THR A 199 8.11 -22.89 9.25
N TRP A 200 7.79 -21.62 9.46
CA TRP A 200 8.72 -20.49 9.35
C TRP A 200 9.94 -20.69 10.24
N GLY A 201 11.12 -20.37 9.72
CA GLY A 201 12.38 -20.48 10.45
C GLY A 201 12.90 -21.90 10.66
N ALA A 202 12.17 -22.95 10.25
CA ALA A 202 12.63 -24.33 10.35
C ALA A 202 13.92 -24.56 9.54
N ASN A 203 14.84 -25.36 10.07
CA ASN A 203 16.10 -25.65 9.39
C ASN A 203 15.88 -26.41 8.08
N ARG A 204 16.54 -26.00 7.01
CA ARG A 204 16.60 -26.67 5.72
C ARG A 204 18.05 -27.04 5.42
N GLY A 205 18.31 -28.27 4.99
CA GLY A 205 19.67 -28.78 4.78
C GLY A 205 20.04 -28.99 3.30
N TRP A 206 19.07 -29.17 2.41
CA TRP A 206 19.36 -29.38 0.99
C TRP A 206 19.93 -28.11 0.34
N GLY A 207 21.07 -28.22 -0.32
CA GLY A 207 21.73 -27.08 -0.98
C GLY A 207 22.46 -26.15 -0.03
N GLY A 208 22.71 -26.56 1.22
CA GLY A 208 23.35 -25.75 2.26
C GLY A 208 22.42 -25.41 3.44
N ARG A 209 23.02 -24.94 4.53
CA ARG A 209 22.27 -24.57 5.72
C ARG A 209 21.51 -23.26 5.48
N ARG A 210 20.18 -23.30 5.57
CA ARG A 210 19.28 -22.15 5.44
C ARG A 210 18.04 -22.31 6.29
N ILE A 211 17.33 -21.23 6.56
CA ILE A 211 16.01 -21.24 7.22
C ILE A 211 14.91 -21.45 6.17
N HIS A 212 13.76 -21.92 6.62
CA HIS A 212 12.54 -21.99 5.83
C HIS A 212 11.85 -20.64 5.79
N GLU A 213 11.90 -19.95 4.66
CA GLU A 213 11.30 -18.63 4.45
C GLU A 213 9.90 -18.75 3.85
N GLY A 214 9.02 -19.48 4.55
CA GLY A 214 7.65 -19.69 4.08
C GLY A 214 6.87 -20.67 4.95
N THR A 215 5.68 -21.02 4.47
CA THR A 215 4.81 -22.05 5.02
C THR A 215 4.49 -23.07 3.95
N ASP A 216 4.66 -24.35 4.28
CA ASP A 216 4.32 -25.45 3.38
C ASP A 216 2.86 -25.86 3.61
N ILE A 217 2.03 -25.78 2.55
CA ILE A 217 0.63 -26.18 2.56
C ILE A 217 0.53 -27.49 1.77
N PHE A 218 0.42 -28.62 2.49
CA PHE A 218 0.29 -29.93 1.88
C PHE A 218 -1.10 -30.09 1.27
N ALA A 219 -1.15 -30.54 0.01
CA ALA A 219 -2.40 -30.82 -0.70
C ALA A 219 -2.14 -31.83 -1.81
N PRO A 220 -3.17 -32.53 -2.34
CA PRO A 220 -3.03 -33.47 -3.44
C PRO A 220 -2.39 -32.82 -4.67
N TYR A 221 -1.65 -33.63 -5.42
CA TYR A 221 -1.06 -33.22 -6.70
C TYR A 221 -2.17 -32.67 -7.63
N ASN A 222 -1.89 -31.61 -8.37
CA ASN A 222 -2.84 -30.89 -9.23
C ASN A 222 -3.96 -30.12 -8.52
N THR A 223 -3.92 -29.93 -7.20
CA THR A 223 -4.83 -28.97 -6.55
C THR A 223 -4.59 -27.57 -7.12
N PRO A 224 -5.62 -26.83 -7.57
CA PRO A 224 -5.45 -25.47 -8.08
C PRO A 224 -4.84 -24.53 -7.03
N VAL A 225 -3.89 -23.71 -7.47
CA VAL A 225 -3.25 -22.66 -6.67
C VAL A 225 -3.75 -21.31 -7.17
N TYR A 226 -4.21 -20.48 -6.25
CA TYR A 226 -4.78 -19.16 -6.53
C TYR A 226 -3.81 -18.05 -6.09
N SER A 227 -3.82 -16.94 -6.83
CA SER A 227 -3.17 -15.70 -6.36
C SER A 227 -3.81 -15.24 -5.05
N ALA A 228 -3.00 -14.98 -4.04
CA ALA A 228 -3.48 -14.51 -2.74
C ALA A 228 -3.92 -13.03 -2.77
N SER A 229 -3.51 -12.27 -3.78
CA SER A 229 -3.76 -10.84 -3.90
C SER A 229 -3.93 -10.42 -5.37
N TYR A 230 -4.39 -9.21 -5.60
CA TYR A 230 -4.13 -8.49 -6.85
C TYR A 230 -2.63 -8.29 -6.99
N GLY A 231 -2.10 -8.36 -8.21
CA GLY A 231 -0.68 -8.15 -8.40
C GLY A 231 -0.21 -8.35 -9.84
N VAL A 232 1.08 -8.12 -10.05
CA VAL A 232 1.78 -8.37 -11.32
C VAL A 232 2.71 -9.56 -11.14
N ILE A 233 2.71 -10.48 -12.08
CA ILE A 233 3.66 -11.62 -12.11
C ILE A 233 5.06 -11.05 -12.42
N GLU A 234 5.93 -10.98 -11.41
CA GLU A 234 7.32 -10.53 -11.58
C GLU A 234 8.25 -11.66 -12.03
N VAL A 235 7.96 -12.86 -11.57
CA VAL A 235 8.80 -14.04 -11.85
C VAL A 235 7.93 -15.24 -12.16
N MET A 236 8.27 -15.97 -13.22
CA MET A 236 7.61 -17.22 -13.59
C MET A 236 8.62 -18.15 -14.25
N GLY A 237 8.91 -19.30 -13.65
CA GLY A 237 9.89 -20.22 -14.21
C GLY A 237 10.49 -21.16 -13.20
N TRP A 238 11.59 -21.83 -13.61
CA TRP A 238 12.29 -22.80 -12.79
C TRP A 238 13.28 -22.16 -11.82
N ASN A 239 13.30 -22.71 -10.61
CA ASN A 239 14.36 -22.46 -9.62
C ASN A 239 14.84 -23.80 -9.05
N GLN A 240 16.15 -23.97 -8.87
CA GLN A 240 16.70 -25.26 -8.38
C GLN A 240 16.17 -25.66 -6.99
N PHE A 241 15.77 -24.73 -6.14
CA PHE A 241 15.18 -24.98 -4.82
C PHE A 241 13.66 -25.12 -4.91
N GLY A 242 12.99 -24.11 -5.46
CA GLY A 242 11.53 -23.99 -5.52
C GLY A 242 10.86 -24.75 -6.67
N GLY A 243 11.62 -25.32 -7.61
CA GLY A 243 11.03 -25.94 -8.80
C GLY A 243 10.33 -24.92 -9.70
N TRP A 244 9.19 -25.28 -10.28
CA TRP A 244 8.30 -24.35 -10.96
C TRP A 244 7.71 -23.38 -9.95
N ARG A 245 7.91 -22.09 -10.16
CA ARG A 245 7.52 -21.03 -9.23
C ARG A 245 6.90 -19.84 -9.93
N VAL A 246 6.02 -19.17 -9.21
CA VAL A 246 5.46 -17.86 -9.58
C VAL A 246 5.74 -16.88 -8.43
N GLY A 247 6.13 -15.66 -8.77
CA GLY A 247 6.28 -14.55 -7.84
C GLY A 247 5.37 -13.41 -8.28
N ILE A 248 4.54 -12.90 -7.39
CA ILE A 248 3.54 -11.87 -7.66
C ILE A 248 3.78 -10.71 -6.71
N ARG A 249 3.95 -9.50 -7.27
CA ARG A 249 4.06 -8.25 -6.51
C ARG A 249 2.69 -7.60 -6.41
N ASP A 250 2.24 -7.29 -5.19
CA ASP A 250 1.02 -6.54 -4.94
C ASP A 250 1.27 -5.02 -4.83
N ASN A 251 0.20 -4.24 -4.57
CA ASN A 251 0.29 -2.80 -4.34
C ASN A 251 0.67 -2.43 -2.89
N HIS A 252 0.75 -3.39 -1.97
CA HIS A 252 1.07 -3.21 -0.55
C HIS A 252 2.48 -3.64 -0.18
N ASN A 253 3.43 -3.57 -1.14
CA ASN A 253 4.82 -3.94 -0.93
C ASN A 253 5.04 -5.43 -0.58
N SER A 254 4.06 -6.31 -0.86
CA SER A 254 4.26 -7.74 -0.65
C SER A 254 4.61 -8.44 -1.96
N TYR A 255 5.65 -9.26 -1.92
CA TYR A 255 5.98 -10.21 -2.98
C TYR A 255 5.57 -11.59 -2.51
N HIS A 256 4.56 -12.15 -3.17
CA HIS A 256 3.97 -13.45 -2.88
C HIS A 256 4.67 -14.52 -3.70
N TYR A 257 5.34 -15.45 -3.05
CA TYR A 257 6.12 -16.51 -3.67
C TYR A 257 5.38 -17.84 -3.58
N TYR A 258 5.13 -18.45 -4.73
CA TYR A 258 4.45 -19.74 -4.89
C TYR A 258 5.42 -20.73 -5.54
N ALA A 259 5.78 -21.81 -4.85
CA ALA A 259 6.78 -22.75 -5.34
C ALA A 259 6.33 -24.21 -5.25
N HIS A 260 7.14 -25.10 -5.83
CA HIS A 260 6.91 -26.53 -5.98
C HIS A 260 5.69 -26.85 -6.87
N LEU A 261 5.29 -25.93 -7.76
CA LEU A 261 4.17 -26.14 -8.66
C LEU A 261 4.41 -27.31 -9.61
N ALA A 262 3.35 -28.02 -9.99
CA ALA A 262 3.39 -29.05 -11.04
C ALA A 262 3.56 -28.40 -12.42
N TYR A 263 2.77 -27.38 -12.67
CA TYR A 263 2.77 -26.56 -13.88
C TYR A 263 2.01 -25.24 -13.63
N PHE A 264 2.14 -24.31 -14.54
CA PHE A 264 1.47 -23.02 -14.51
C PHE A 264 0.08 -23.08 -15.13
N GLN A 265 -0.78 -22.15 -14.77
CA GLN A 265 -2.02 -21.92 -15.52
C GLN A 265 -1.67 -21.51 -16.95
N LYS A 266 -2.34 -22.15 -17.93
CA LYS A 266 -2.08 -21.90 -19.35
C LYS A 266 -2.38 -20.43 -19.71
N GLY A 267 -1.48 -19.82 -20.45
CA GLY A 267 -1.62 -18.45 -20.97
C GLY A 267 -1.04 -17.36 -20.07
N LEU A 268 -0.64 -17.68 -18.83
CA LEU A 268 0.06 -16.74 -17.97
C LEU A 268 1.54 -16.60 -18.33
N LYS A 269 2.07 -15.40 -18.16
CA LYS A 269 3.48 -15.04 -18.35
C LYS A 269 3.92 -13.91 -17.40
N GLU A 270 5.21 -13.71 -17.30
CA GLU A 270 5.77 -12.56 -16.60
C GLU A 270 5.22 -11.25 -17.17
N GLY A 271 4.92 -10.29 -16.31
CA GLY A 271 4.31 -9.02 -16.63
C GLY A 271 2.78 -9.03 -16.67
N ASP A 272 2.12 -10.19 -16.60
CA ASP A 272 0.66 -10.26 -16.55
C ASP A 272 0.13 -9.79 -15.19
N ILE A 273 -1.05 -9.14 -15.24
CA ILE A 273 -1.81 -8.77 -14.04
C ILE A 273 -2.72 -9.92 -13.66
N VAL A 274 -2.77 -10.22 -12.37
CA VAL A 274 -3.67 -11.22 -11.79
C VAL A 274 -4.55 -10.61 -10.71
N GLU A 275 -5.74 -11.20 -10.53
CA GLU A 275 -6.68 -10.83 -9.48
C GLU A 275 -6.54 -11.77 -8.27
N ALA A 276 -6.95 -11.30 -7.09
CA ALA A 276 -7.08 -12.17 -5.92
C ALA A 276 -8.05 -13.32 -6.22
N GLY A 277 -7.61 -14.57 -6.01
CA GLY A 277 -8.42 -15.76 -6.33
C GLY A 277 -8.30 -16.27 -7.77
N GLN A 278 -7.51 -15.62 -8.64
CA GLN A 278 -7.23 -16.16 -9.98
C GLN A 278 -6.32 -17.39 -9.91
N ILE A 279 -6.61 -18.45 -10.68
CA ILE A 279 -5.73 -19.62 -10.76
C ILE A 279 -4.43 -19.22 -11.44
N ILE A 280 -3.28 -19.54 -10.80
CA ILE A 280 -1.94 -19.24 -11.31
C ILE A 280 -1.12 -20.50 -11.61
N GLY A 281 -1.52 -21.65 -11.07
CA GLY A 281 -0.84 -22.93 -11.25
C GLY A 281 -1.48 -24.03 -10.44
N TYR A 282 -0.75 -25.11 -10.24
CA TYR A 282 -1.25 -26.31 -9.60
C TYR A 282 -0.20 -26.91 -8.66
N VAL A 283 -0.64 -27.41 -7.50
CA VAL A 283 0.25 -28.04 -6.52
C VAL A 283 1.02 -29.20 -7.14
N GLY A 284 2.31 -29.24 -6.88
CA GLY A 284 3.22 -30.28 -7.33
C GLY A 284 4.23 -30.67 -6.26
N SER A 285 5.35 -31.24 -6.71
CA SER A 285 6.49 -31.61 -5.86
C SER A 285 7.82 -31.36 -6.61
N THR A 286 7.86 -30.28 -7.41
CA THR A 286 9.01 -29.93 -8.25
C THR A 286 10.06 -29.18 -7.44
N GLY A 287 11.33 -29.30 -7.84
CA GLY A 287 12.45 -28.62 -7.21
C GLY A 287 13.53 -29.58 -6.66
N TYR A 288 14.45 -28.98 -5.91
CA TYR A 288 15.62 -29.66 -5.34
C TYR A 288 16.48 -30.36 -6.41
N GLY A 289 16.74 -29.66 -7.53
CA GLY A 289 17.58 -30.15 -8.61
C GLY A 289 17.50 -29.34 -9.89
N LYS A 290 18.01 -29.95 -10.97
CA LYS A 290 17.92 -29.38 -12.33
C LYS A 290 16.45 -29.27 -12.76
N GLU A 291 16.19 -28.52 -13.79
CA GLU A 291 14.85 -28.33 -14.35
C GLU A 291 14.15 -29.67 -14.62
N GLY A 292 12.89 -29.76 -14.24
CA GLY A 292 12.07 -30.97 -14.33
C GLY A 292 12.21 -31.94 -13.15
N THR A 293 13.10 -31.70 -12.17
CA THR A 293 13.20 -32.56 -11.00
C THR A 293 11.93 -32.48 -10.16
N ALA A 294 11.33 -33.64 -9.83
CA ALA A 294 10.13 -33.74 -9.00
C ALA A 294 10.14 -35.01 -8.14
N GLY A 295 9.20 -35.13 -7.18
CA GLY A 295 8.97 -36.33 -6.39
C GLY A 295 9.98 -36.58 -5.25
N LYS A 296 10.82 -35.62 -4.90
CA LYS A 296 11.75 -35.72 -3.77
C LYS A 296 11.10 -35.53 -2.39
N PHE A 297 9.88 -35.02 -2.38
CA PHE A 297 9.08 -34.74 -1.19
C PHE A 297 7.59 -34.87 -1.53
N PRO A 298 6.70 -35.01 -0.53
CA PRO A 298 5.24 -35.01 -0.75
C PRO A 298 4.75 -33.75 -1.42
N PRO A 299 3.68 -33.82 -2.25
CA PRO A 299 3.10 -32.64 -2.89
C PRO A 299 2.68 -31.59 -1.88
N HIS A 300 3.08 -30.34 -2.10
CA HIS A 300 2.67 -29.18 -1.31
C HIS A 300 2.92 -27.89 -2.08
N LEU A 301 2.21 -26.83 -1.70
CA LEU A 301 2.52 -25.47 -2.06
C LEU A 301 3.47 -24.91 -0.99
N HIS A 302 4.68 -24.52 -1.38
CA HIS A 302 5.49 -23.63 -0.55
C HIS A 302 5.07 -22.19 -0.83
N TYR A 303 4.59 -21.50 0.21
CA TYR A 303 4.13 -20.12 0.13
C TYR A 303 4.99 -19.22 1.01
N GLY A 304 5.55 -18.17 0.40
CA GLY A 304 6.37 -17.16 1.08
C GLY A 304 5.85 -15.74 0.84
N ILE A 305 6.15 -14.84 1.77
CA ILE A 305 5.88 -13.41 1.62
C ILE A 305 7.18 -12.64 1.91
N TYR A 306 7.49 -11.67 1.04
CA TYR A 306 8.64 -10.78 1.20
C TYR A 306 8.18 -9.34 1.13
N LYS A 307 8.89 -8.44 1.84
CA LYS A 307 8.66 -6.98 1.78
C LYS A 307 9.97 -6.23 1.59
N PHE A 308 9.87 -5.09 0.94
CA PHE A 308 10.98 -4.19 0.70
C PHE A 308 10.93 -3.00 1.67
N ASN A 309 12.08 -2.56 2.21
CA ASN A 309 12.18 -1.46 3.15
C ASN A 309 12.83 -0.18 2.59
N GLY A 310 12.90 -0.08 1.27
CA GLY A 310 13.62 1.00 0.59
C GLY A 310 15.11 0.72 0.37
N ARG A 311 15.67 -0.38 0.93
CA ARG A 311 17.09 -0.78 0.79
C ARG A 311 17.24 -2.25 0.43
N THR A 312 16.58 -3.11 1.18
CA THR A 312 16.63 -4.57 1.04
C THR A 312 15.26 -5.18 1.10
N GLU A 313 15.10 -6.32 0.46
CA GLU A 313 13.90 -7.16 0.59
C GLU A 313 14.17 -8.29 1.57
N TRP A 314 13.20 -8.62 2.43
CA TRP A 314 13.30 -9.71 3.41
C TRP A 314 12.02 -10.50 3.51
N ALA A 315 12.16 -11.77 3.86
CA ALA A 315 11.06 -12.66 4.10
C ALA A 315 10.52 -12.51 5.53
N PHE A 316 9.23 -12.76 5.72
CA PHE A 316 8.62 -12.86 7.03
C PHE A 316 7.55 -13.96 7.06
N ASP A 317 7.15 -14.36 8.28
CA ASP A 317 6.26 -15.50 8.48
C ASP A 317 4.89 -15.28 7.81
N PRO A 318 4.52 -16.07 6.78
CA PRO A 318 3.23 -15.94 6.12
C PRO A 318 2.09 -16.60 6.89
N TYR A 319 2.37 -17.43 7.91
CA TYR A 319 1.36 -18.22 8.60
C TYR A 319 0.21 -17.38 9.21
N PRO A 320 0.47 -16.23 9.87
CA PRO A 320 -0.62 -15.40 10.41
C PRO A 320 -1.56 -14.86 9.32
N ALA A 321 -0.99 -14.48 8.16
CA ALA A 321 -1.78 -14.00 7.01
C ALA A 321 -2.62 -15.15 6.41
N LEU A 322 -2.02 -16.31 6.19
CA LEU A 322 -2.70 -17.51 5.70
C LEU A 322 -3.87 -17.92 6.60
N ALA A 323 -3.67 -17.95 7.92
CA ALA A 323 -4.72 -18.31 8.88
C ALA A 323 -5.90 -17.32 8.86
N ARG A 324 -5.62 -16.02 8.70
CA ARG A 324 -6.64 -14.99 8.56
C ARG A 324 -7.42 -15.16 7.25
N TRP A 325 -6.73 -15.25 6.11
CA TRP A 325 -7.37 -15.40 4.79
C TRP A 325 -8.18 -16.68 4.67
N GLU A 326 -7.72 -17.78 5.27
CA GLU A 326 -8.48 -19.03 5.33
C GLU A 326 -9.79 -18.84 6.09
N LYS A 327 -9.73 -18.19 7.27
CA LYS A 327 -10.91 -17.89 8.08
C LYS A 327 -11.92 -17.02 7.32
N GLU A 328 -11.44 -15.94 6.69
CA GLU A 328 -12.27 -15.05 5.88
C GLU A 328 -12.89 -15.76 4.67
N ALA A 329 -12.12 -16.59 3.97
CA ALA A 329 -12.63 -17.38 2.84
C ALA A 329 -13.69 -18.40 3.25
N LYS A 330 -13.60 -18.98 4.45
CA LYS A 330 -14.62 -19.87 5.01
C LYS A 330 -15.90 -19.10 5.39
N GLN A 331 -15.80 -17.86 5.87
CA GLN A 331 -16.93 -17.03 6.25
C GLN A 331 -17.70 -16.45 5.05
N ARG A 332 -17.00 -16.05 3.98
CA ARG A 332 -17.65 -15.51 2.74
C ARG A 332 -18.56 -16.54 2.03
N LYS A 333 -18.47 -17.80 2.38
CA LYS A 333 -19.20 -18.92 1.75
C LYS A 333 -20.39 -19.44 2.59
N GLN A 334 -20.64 -18.87 3.77
CA GLN A 334 -21.83 -19.06 4.58
C GLN A 334 -22.86 -17.95 4.32
#